data_4fa0d487ae6c8fded02540bc2f73c135
#
_entry.id   4fa0d487ae6c8fded02540bc2f73c135
#
_cell.length_a   1.000
_cell.length_b   1.000
_cell.length_c   1.000
_cell.angle_alpha   90.00
_cell.angle_beta   90.00
_cell.angle_gamma   90.00
#
_symmetry.space_group_name_H-M   'P 1'
#
loop_
_entity.id
_entity.type
_entity.pdbx_description
1 polymer ?
#
loop_
_entity_poly.entity_id
_entity_poly.type
_entity_poly.pdbx_seq_one_letter_code
_entity_poly.pdbx_strand_id
1 'polypeptide(L)'
;EVREVLQPDEISIEFFRFQYKKSNLSFDEVPTYAALILDKKRQNVLLVKLCPQAQLDSLLQQEGISDFELSSFIYGKQDVYNLIWRPLSGFLVGKKKIYVSTDGIINFINIPALPIDNNAVLGDKFDITILTSTQDIPTVKKRHPYKDVHPTAEIYFDINYYPERKSSDINLQTDNKKIDNKSSERGNHRETLVHSKQEGRFIAEQLKKAKWRTSLLFGDNANEKAIKKYEFGLGITSPSILHFSTHGFFSPQEISKSNGLTETNDHLVRSGLIMSNLTKNQLNLNENKDDGILSALEISQLDLSETELVVLSGCETGLGDVNTSEGLYGLSRAFKIAGAANIVQSLWQIPDYQTMELMKHFYTNLIINKLKPNVALKNAQNSMRSKKYEPYFWAGFLIVE
;
A
#
# COMPACT_ATOMS: atom_id res chain seq x y z
N GLU A 1 -27.74 5.15 -2.61
CA GLU A 1 -26.80 4.99 -3.74
C GLU A 1 -25.99 3.68 -3.62
N VAL A 2 -25.13 3.52 -2.55
CA VAL A 2 -24.36 2.28 -2.36
C VAL A 2 -25.25 1.03 -2.32
N ARG A 3 -26.33 1.07 -1.52
CA ARG A 3 -27.28 -0.06 -1.42
C ARG A 3 -27.91 -0.44 -2.75
N GLU A 4 -28.18 0.52 -3.60
CA GLU A 4 -28.85 0.30 -4.90
C GLU A 4 -28.00 -0.54 -5.85
N VAL A 5 -26.68 -0.36 -5.81
CA VAL A 5 -25.74 -1.09 -6.67
C VAL A 5 -25.26 -2.43 -6.09
N LEU A 6 -25.42 -2.67 -4.78
CA LEU A 6 -25.06 -3.96 -4.19
C LEU A 6 -25.98 -5.09 -4.70
N GLN A 7 -25.40 -6.28 -4.93
CA GLN A 7 -26.11 -7.50 -5.24
C GLN A 7 -26.50 -8.24 -3.94
N PRO A 8 -27.43 -9.20 -3.97
CA PRO A 8 -27.86 -9.93 -2.77
C PRO A 8 -26.73 -10.67 -2.04
N ASP A 9 -25.71 -11.12 -2.77
CA ASP A 9 -24.53 -11.82 -2.25
C ASP A 9 -23.33 -10.90 -1.99
N GLU A 10 -23.54 -9.58 -2.06
CA GLU A 10 -22.56 -8.56 -1.72
C GLU A 10 -22.89 -7.88 -0.40
N ILE A 11 -21.85 -7.33 0.24
CA ILE A 11 -21.96 -6.59 1.50
C ILE A 11 -20.86 -5.52 1.58
N SER A 12 -21.18 -4.40 2.20
CA SER A 12 -20.26 -3.32 2.51
C SER A 12 -19.99 -3.28 4.00
N ILE A 13 -18.74 -3.16 4.38
CA ILE A 13 -18.25 -3.06 5.75
C ILE A 13 -17.31 -1.85 5.82
N GLU A 14 -17.66 -0.88 6.66
CA GLU A 14 -16.81 0.28 6.93
C GLU A 14 -16.37 0.23 8.39
N PHE A 15 -15.08 0.00 8.62
CA PHE A 15 -14.49 0.07 9.95
C PHE A 15 -14.24 1.52 10.31
N PHE A 16 -14.45 1.85 11.57
CA PHE A 16 -14.15 3.19 12.08
C PHE A 16 -13.86 3.15 13.58
N ARG A 17 -13.18 4.17 14.04
CA ARG A 17 -12.81 4.37 15.43
C ARG A 17 -13.60 5.54 15.99
N PHE A 18 -14.14 5.38 17.19
CA PHE A 18 -14.90 6.43 17.88
C PHE A 18 -14.70 6.39 19.39
N GLN A 19 -15.00 7.51 20.02
CA GLN A 19 -15.02 7.64 21.48
C GLN A 19 -16.45 7.83 21.94
N TYR A 20 -16.85 7.08 22.97
CA TYR A 20 -18.15 7.28 23.60
C TYR A 20 -18.17 8.56 24.44
N LYS A 21 -19.24 9.32 24.34
CA LYS A 21 -19.54 10.39 25.28
C LYS A 21 -20.38 9.80 26.42
N LYS A 22 -19.79 9.55 27.59
CA LYS A 22 -20.47 9.00 28.75
C LYS A 22 -21.45 9.96 29.40
N SER A 23 -21.14 11.27 29.36
CA SER A 23 -21.97 12.35 29.91
C SER A 23 -21.72 13.63 29.11
N ASN A 24 -22.46 14.70 29.42
CA ASN A 24 -22.27 15.99 28.76
C ASN A 24 -20.88 16.60 29.00
N LEU A 25 -20.06 16.02 29.87
CA LEU A 25 -18.79 16.59 30.33
C LEU A 25 -17.58 15.67 30.13
N SER A 26 -17.75 14.38 29.80
CA SER A 26 -16.62 13.45 29.64
C SER A 26 -16.80 12.46 28.49
N PHE A 27 -15.71 12.19 27.77
CA PHE A 27 -15.61 11.09 26.82
C PHE A 27 -15.01 9.86 27.52
N ASP A 28 -15.23 8.67 26.97
CA ASP A 28 -14.42 7.50 27.31
C ASP A 28 -12.97 7.78 26.90
N GLU A 29 -12.04 7.49 27.78
CA GLU A 29 -10.61 7.72 27.51
C GLU A 29 -10.08 6.81 26.41
N VAL A 30 -10.71 5.65 26.21
CA VAL A 30 -10.25 4.63 25.26
C VAL A 30 -11.15 4.58 24.05
N PRO A 31 -10.64 4.93 22.84
CA PRO A 31 -11.37 4.76 21.60
C PRO A 31 -11.74 3.30 21.36
N THR A 32 -12.87 3.09 20.69
CA THR A 32 -13.40 1.75 20.38
C THR A 32 -13.55 1.61 18.88
N TYR A 33 -13.15 0.46 18.33
CA TYR A 33 -13.43 0.10 16.95
C TYR A 33 -14.83 -0.46 16.79
N ALA A 34 -15.48 -0.09 15.70
CA ALA A 34 -16.76 -0.61 15.25
C ALA A 34 -16.78 -0.78 13.73
N ALA A 35 -17.81 -1.46 13.24
CA ALA A 35 -18.06 -1.60 11.81
C ALA A 35 -19.50 -1.17 11.49
N LEU A 36 -19.66 -0.39 10.43
CA LEU A 36 -20.93 -0.15 9.76
C LEU A 36 -21.12 -1.19 8.67
N ILE A 37 -22.27 -1.87 8.70
CA ILE A 37 -22.60 -2.92 7.73
C ILE A 37 -23.81 -2.48 6.91
N LEU A 38 -23.69 -2.57 5.60
CA LEU A 38 -24.74 -2.32 4.63
C LEU A 38 -24.84 -3.47 3.63
N ASP A 39 -26.03 -4.02 3.45
CA ASP A 39 -26.31 -4.99 2.39
C ASP A 39 -27.60 -4.63 1.63
N LYS A 40 -27.86 -5.35 0.53
CA LYS A 40 -29.03 -5.10 -0.35
C LYS A 40 -30.36 -5.26 0.36
N LYS A 41 -30.45 -6.22 1.30
CA LYS A 41 -31.75 -6.64 1.89
C LYS A 41 -32.16 -5.81 3.08
N ARG A 42 -31.22 -5.21 3.81
CA ARG A 42 -31.48 -4.48 5.05
C ARG A 42 -31.87 -3.05 4.79
N GLN A 43 -32.91 -2.55 5.42
CA GLN A 43 -33.31 -1.15 5.29
C GLN A 43 -32.35 -0.19 5.97
N ASN A 44 -31.80 -0.59 7.13
CA ASN A 44 -30.92 0.25 7.94
C ASN A 44 -29.48 -0.25 7.89
N VAL A 45 -28.54 0.69 8.02
CA VAL A 45 -27.13 0.40 8.30
C VAL A 45 -27.04 -0.17 9.71
N LEU A 46 -26.28 -1.22 9.90
CA LEU A 46 -26.03 -1.82 11.21
C LEU A 46 -24.70 -1.35 11.76
N LEU A 47 -24.71 -0.99 13.03
CA LEU A 47 -23.50 -0.74 13.80
C LEU A 47 -23.14 -1.99 14.61
N VAL A 48 -21.95 -2.51 14.42
CA VAL A 48 -21.40 -3.63 15.19
C VAL A 48 -20.18 -3.14 15.97
N LYS A 49 -20.27 -3.14 17.29
CA LYS A 49 -19.12 -2.86 18.16
C LYS A 49 -18.15 -4.04 18.10
N LEU A 50 -16.86 -3.75 17.97
CA LEU A 50 -15.78 -4.75 17.83
C LEU A 50 -14.99 -4.86 19.14
N CYS A 51 -13.97 -4.03 19.30
CA CYS A 51 -13.06 -4.07 20.43
C CYS A 51 -12.58 -2.66 20.83
N PRO A 52 -12.18 -2.45 22.10
CA PRO A 52 -11.41 -1.27 22.49
C PRO A 52 -10.11 -1.18 21.69
N GLN A 53 -9.69 0.02 21.29
CA GLN A 53 -8.43 0.24 20.58
C GLN A 53 -7.25 -0.40 21.31
N ALA A 54 -7.15 -0.24 22.63
CA ALA A 54 -6.05 -0.77 23.43
C ALA A 54 -5.86 -2.29 23.29
N GLN A 55 -6.94 -3.06 23.01
CA GLN A 55 -6.82 -4.50 22.77
C GLN A 55 -6.13 -4.79 21.43
N LEU A 56 -6.44 -4.01 20.40
CA LEU A 56 -5.82 -4.18 19.11
C LEU A 56 -4.38 -3.65 19.11
N ASP A 57 -4.15 -2.50 19.76
CA ASP A 57 -2.81 -1.93 19.94
C ASP A 57 -1.88 -2.91 20.67
N SER A 58 -2.35 -3.58 21.71
CA SER A 58 -1.54 -4.57 22.46
C SER A 58 -1.12 -5.77 21.62
N LEU A 59 -1.85 -6.09 20.54
CA LEU A 59 -1.48 -7.16 19.62
C LEU A 59 -0.56 -6.67 18.50
N LEU A 60 -0.69 -5.42 18.05
CA LEU A 60 -0.02 -4.88 16.87
C LEU A 60 1.18 -4.00 17.19
N GLN A 61 1.25 -3.43 18.41
CA GLN A 61 2.31 -2.52 18.85
C GLN A 61 3.10 -3.17 19.98
N GLN A 62 3.83 -4.24 19.68
CA GLN A 62 4.67 -4.92 20.64
C GLN A 62 6.09 -4.38 20.52
N GLU A 63 6.59 -3.74 21.58
CA GLU A 63 7.95 -3.22 21.61
C GLU A 63 8.98 -4.35 21.47
N GLY A 64 10.00 -4.13 20.63
CA GLY A 64 11.16 -5.02 20.51
C GLY A 64 10.97 -6.26 19.63
N ILE A 65 9.80 -6.46 19.01
CA ILE A 65 9.62 -7.52 18.01
C ILE A 65 9.86 -7.00 16.58
N SER A 66 10.36 -7.88 15.72
CA SER A 66 10.57 -7.57 14.31
C SER A 66 9.26 -7.64 13.51
N ASP A 67 9.23 -6.98 12.33
CA ASP A 67 8.11 -7.09 11.38
C ASP A 67 7.83 -8.55 10.99
N PHE A 68 8.87 -9.39 10.93
CA PHE A 68 8.75 -10.81 10.65
C PHE A 68 7.97 -11.54 11.76
N GLU A 69 8.31 -11.31 13.01
CA GLU A 69 7.62 -11.91 14.16
C GLU A 69 6.19 -11.39 14.28
N LEU A 70 6.00 -10.08 14.11
CA LEU A 70 4.68 -9.46 14.19
C LEU A 70 3.75 -9.96 13.07
N SER A 71 4.23 -10.05 11.83
CA SER A 71 3.45 -10.59 10.71
C SER A 71 3.10 -12.07 10.92
N SER A 72 4.04 -12.85 11.45
CA SER A 72 3.81 -14.27 11.80
C SER A 72 2.77 -14.41 12.91
N PHE A 73 2.74 -13.47 13.86
CA PHE A 73 1.71 -13.42 14.90
C PHE A 73 0.34 -13.06 14.32
N ILE A 74 0.25 -11.99 13.52
CA ILE A 74 -1.03 -11.49 12.96
C ILE A 74 -1.66 -12.53 12.02
N TYR A 75 -0.85 -13.12 11.14
CA TYR A 75 -1.33 -13.99 10.06
C TYR A 75 -1.13 -15.49 10.33
N GLY A 76 -0.45 -15.85 11.41
CA GLY A 76 -0.31 -17.23 11.88
C GLY A 76 -1.25 -17.60 13.01
N LYS A 77 -1.91 -16.61 13.66
CA LYS A 77 -2.85 -16.80 14.77
C LYS A 77 -4.18 -16.11 14.47
N GLN A 78 -5.23 -16.52 15.17
CA GLN A 78 -6.57 -15.96 14.98
C GLN A 78 -6.92 -14.79 15.93
N ASP A 79 -5.97 -14.26 16.69
CA ASP A 79 -6.25 -13.24 17.69
C ASP A 79 -6.83 -11.97 17.06
N VAL A 80 -6.18 -11.45 16.01
CA VAL A 80 -6.65 -10.27 15.27
C VAL A 80 -7.97 -10.58 14.55
N TYR A 81 -8.08 -11.73 13.88
CA TYR A 81 -9.35 -12.19 13.28
C TYR A 81 -10.49 -12.21 14.29
N ASN A 82 -10.26 -12.73 15.50
CA ASN A 82 -11.27 -12.82 16.54
C ASN A 82 -11.76 -11.47 17.04
N LEU A 83 -10.87 -10.44 17.07
CA LEU A 83 -11.23 -9.10 17.49
C LEU A 83 -12.01 -8.32 16.44
N ILE A 84 -11.58 -8.35 15.17
CA ILE A 84 -12.13 -7.44 14.15
C ILE A 84 -13.10 -8.12 13.16
N TRP A 85 -12.95 -9.42 12.91
CA TRP A 85 -13.73 -10.09 11.86
C TRP A 85 -14.77 -11.07 12.37
N ARG A 86 -14.43 -11.87 13.38
CA ARG A 86 -15.36 -12.86 13.95
C ARG A 86 -16.70 -12.27 14.41
N PRO A 87 -16.77 -11.06 15.01
CA PRO A 87 -18.04 -10.42 15.36
C PRO A 87 -18.96 -10.17 14.15
N LEU A 88 -18.39 -10.09 12.95
CA LEU A 88 -19.12 -9.83 11.71
C LEU A 88 -19.62 -11.12 11.04
N SER A 89 -19.14 -12.29 11.45
CA SER A 89 -19.33 -13.56 10.74
C SER A 89 -20.81 -13.93 10.51
N GLY A 90 -21.69 -13.61 11.45
CA GLY A 90 -23.13 -13.85 11.31
C GLY A 90 -23.80 -13.06 10.17
N PHE A 91 -23.22 -11.93 9.80
CA PHE A 91 -23.73 -11.08 8.70
C PHE A 91 -23.20 -11.53 7.32
N LEU A 92 -22.17 -12.38 7.31
CA LEU A 92 -21.49 -12.83 6.10
C LEU A 92 -22.02 -14.14 5.52
N VAL A 93 -23.03 -14.73 6.18
CA VAL A 93 -23.65 -15.97 5.69
C VAL A 93 -24.30 -15.72 4.32
N GLY A 94 -23.91 -16.53 3.31
CA GLY A 94 -24.40 -16.40 1.93
C GLY A 94 -23.78 -15.24 1.13
N LYS A 95 -22.82 -14.50 1.69
CA LYS A 95 -22.09 -13.45 0.98
C LYS A 95 -20.89 -14.05 0.26
N LYS A 96 -20.58 -13.51 -0.92
CA LYS A 96 -19.43 -13.88 -1.77
C LYS A 96 -18.47 -12.71 -1.94
N LYS A 97 -19.00 -11.50 -2.14
CA LYS A 97 -18.24 -10.27 -2.36
C LYS A 97 -18.37 -9.34 -1.18
N ILE A 98 -17.25 -8.86 -0.66
CA ILE A 98 -17.20 -7.96 0.48
C ILE A 98 -16.39 -6.72 0.08
N TYR A 99 -16.99 -5.55 0.23
CA TYR A 99 -16.32 -4.27 0.09
C TYR A 99 -15.96 -3.76 1.48
N VAL A 100 -14.70 -3.42 1.69
CA VAL A 100 -14.17 -3.03 3.01
C VAL A 100 -13.47 -1.69 2.92
N SER A 101 -13.80 -0.79 3.84
CA SER A 101 -13.00 0.39 4.15
C SER A 101 -12.47 0.27 5.58
N THR A 102 -11.24 0.65 5.81
CA THR A 102 -10.55 0.52 7.11
C THR A 102 -10.20 1.89 7.70
N ASP A 103 -10.00 1.94 9.01
CA ASP A 103 -9.64 3.17 9.75
C ASP A 103 -8.62 2.84 10.85
N GLY A 104 -7.78 3.83 11.17
CA GLY A 104 -6.77 3.73 12.21
C GLY A 104 -5.80 2.57 11.99
N ILE A 105 -5.45 1.83 13.04
CA ILE A 105 -4.48 0.74 12.98
C ILE A 105 -4.94 -0.43 12.09
N ILE A 106 -6.25 -0.55 11.79
CA ILE A 106 -6.77 -1.58 10.87
C ILE A 106 -6.27 -1.37 9.43
N ASN A 107 -5.86 -0.17 9.06
CA ASN A 107 -5.22 0.12 7.75
C ASN A 107 -3.94 -0.70 7.51
N PHE A 108 -3.30 -1.21 8.58
CA PHE A 108 -2.08 -2.07 8.50
C PHE A 108 -2.38 -3.55 8.43
N ILE A 109 -3.63 -3.92 8.43
CA ILE A 109 -4.04 -5.31 8.40
C ILE A 109 -4.48 -5.64 6.99
N ASN A 110 -3.76 -6.55 6.34
CA ASN A 110 -4.22 -7.17 5.11
C ASN A 110 -5.39 -8.12 5.45
N ILE A 111 -6.61 -7.58 5.49
CA ILE A 111 -7.82 -8.33 5.87
C ILE A 111 -7.99 -9.61 5.05
N PRO A 112 -7.82 -9.62 3.70
CA PRO A 112 -7.84 -10.85 2.92
C PRO A 112 -6.88 -11.95 3.40
N ALA A 113 -5.76 -11.58 4.02
CA ALA A 113 -4.73 -12.51 4.50
C ALA A 113 -4.99 -13.05 5.92
N LEU A 114 -5.99 -12.53 6.64
CA LEU A 114 -6.30 -12.99 8.00
C LEU A 114 -6.72 -14.47 8.00
N PRO A 115 -6.16 -15.30 8.91
CA PRO A 115 -6.43 -16.73 8.94
C PRO A 115 -7.85 -17.02 9.46
N ILE A 116 -8.57 -17.88 8.74
CA ILE A 116 -9.84 -18.47 9.21
C ILE A 116 -9.55 -19.72 10.04
N ASP A 117 -8.58 -20.49 9.59
CA ASP A 117 -8.05 -21.69 10.24
C ASP A 117 -6.57 -21.87 9.88
N ASN A 118 -5.99 -23.02 10.22
CA ASN A 118 -4.56 -23.30 9.99
C ASN A 118 -4.16 -23.34 8.50
N ASN A 119 -5.11 -23.47 7.57
CA ASN A 119 -4.82 -23.68 6.15
C ASN A 119 -5.45 -22.62 5.24
N ALA A 120 -6.46 -21.90 5.71
CA ALA A 120 -7.24 -20.98 4.90
C ALA A 120 -7.22 -19.56 5.47
N VAL A 121 -7.26 -18.57 4.56
CA VAL A 121 -7.40 -17.15 4.87
C VAL A 121 -8.73 -16.61 4.38
N LEU A 122 -9.12 -15.43 4.84
CA LEU A 122 -10.39 -14.79 4.43
C LEU A 122 -10.53 -14.65 2.93
N GLY A 123 -9.43 -14.32 2.25
CA GLY A 123 -9.40 -14.20 0.79
C GLY A 123 -9.67 -15.50 0.04
N ASP A 124 -9.49 -16.68 0.67
CA ASP A 124 -9.85 -17.96 0.04
C ASP A 124 -11.38 -18.17 0.03
N LYS A 125 -12.07 -17.63 1.04
CA LYS A 125 -13.51 -17.79 1.21
C LYS A 125 -14.33 -16.70 0.53
N PHE A 126 -13.81 -15.47 0.54
CA PHE A 126 -14.52 -14.29 0.05
C PHE A 126 -13.70 -13.56 -1.03
N ASP A 127 -14.39 -12.93 -1.96
CA ASP A 127 -13.81 -11.89 -2.81
C ASP A 127 -13.88 -10.56 -2.04
N ILE A 128 -12.74 -10.11 -1.51
CA ILE A 128 -12.65 -8.91 -0.67
C ILE A 128 -11.99 -7.79 -1.49
N THR A 129 -12.68 -6.66 -1.59
CA THR A 129 -12.17 -5.42 -2.18
C THR A 129 -11.94 -4.40 -1.08
N ILE A 130 -10.71 -3.92 -0.96
CA ILE A 130 -10.35 -2.83 -0.05
C ILE A 130 -10.53 -1.50 -0.77
N LEU A 131 -11.23 -0.58 -0.13
CA LEU A 131 -11.55 0.76 -0.65
C LEU A 131 -11.07 1.83 0.34
N THR A 132 -10.81 3.03 -0.16
CA THR A 132 -10.59 4.20 0.70
C THR A 132 -11.86 4.62 1.43
N SER A 133 -13.02 4.47 0.78
CA SER A 133 -14.35 4.63 1.36
C SER A 133 -15.35 3.70 0.68
N THR A 134 -16.31 3.16 1.43
CA THR A 134 -17.40 2.37 0.86
C THR A 134 -18.34 3.19 -0.02
N GLN A 135 -18.25 4.51 0.02
CA GLN A 135 -18.95 5.41 -0.92
C GLN A 135 -18.48 5.23 -2.37
N ASP A 136 -17.27 4.71 -2.58
CA ASP A 136 -16.70 4.50 -3.92
C ASP A 136 -17.25 3.25 -4.63
N ILE A 137 -18.02 2.39 -3.96
CA ILE A 137 -18.59 1.16 -4.54
C ILE A 137 -19.31 1.40 -5.87
N PRO A 138 -20.19 2.43 -6.04
CA PRO A 138 -20.84 2.69 -7.31
C PRO A 138 -19.87 3.00 -8.44
N THR A 139 -18.79 3.72 -8.13
CA THR A 139 -17.73 4.09 -9.09
C THR A 139 -16.92 2.87 -9.50
N VAL A 140 -16.46 2.08 -8.52
CA VAL A 140 -15.67 0.86 -8.75
C VAL A 140 -16.45 -0.15 -9.58
N LYS A 141 -17.76 -0.31 -9.32
CA LYS A 141 -18.61 -1.25 -10.09
C LYS A 141 -18.85 -0.82 -11.54
N LYS A 142 -18.76 0.48 -11.84
CA LYS A 142 -18.90 1.02 -13.20
C LYS A 142 -17.59 0.99 -14.00
N ARG A 143 -16.45 0.80 -13.35
CA ARG A 143 -15.15 0.77 -14.01
C ARG A 143 -15.03 -0.45 -14.92
N HIS A 144 -14.60 -0.21 -16.14
CA HIS A 144 -14.20 -1.24 -17.09
C HIS A 144 -12.67 -1.23 -17.18
N PRO A 145 -11.98 -2.31 -16.77
CA PRO A 145 -10.53 -2.36 -16.85
C PRO A 145 -10.08 -2.30 -18.32
N TYR A 146 -8.98 -1.57 -18.54
CA TYR A 146 -8.28 -1.46 -19.83
C TYR A 146 -9.17 -1.12 -21.03
N LYS A 147 -9.64 0.13 -21.06
CA LYS A 147 -10.40 0.67 -22.21
C LYS A 147 -9.57 0.84 -23.48
N ASP A 148 -8.25 0.88 -23.36
CA ASP A 148 -7.36 1.21 -24.45
C ASP A 148 -7.06 0.03 -25.36
N VAL A 149 -7.16 0.30 -26.68
CA VAL A 149 -6.72 -0.60 -27.76
C VAL A 149 -5.18 -0.77 -27.72
N HIS A 150 -4.45 0.21 -27.15
CA HIS A 150 -3.00 0.23 -27.03
C HIS A 150 -2.56 0.66 -25.63
N PRO A 151 -2.69 -0.22 -24.63
CA PRO A 151 -2.34 0.12 -23.25
C PRO A 151 -0.86 0.45 -23.11
N THR A 152 -0.57 1.40 -22.24
CA THR A 152 0.78 1.91 -22.00
C THR A 152 1.22 1.65 -20.56
N ALA A 153 2.52 1.46 -20.34
CA ALA A 153 3.09 1.29 -19.01
C ALA A 153 4.39 2.07 -18.85
N GLU A 154 4.61 2.63 -17.68
CA GLU A 154 5.90 3.19 -17.28
C GLU A 154 6.42 2.45 -16.05
N ILE A 155 7.69 2.05 -16.11
CA ILE A 155 8.35 1.26 -15.07
C ILE A 155 9.57 2.02 -14.59
N TYR A 156 9.56 2.42 -13.31
CA TYR A 156 10.65 3.07 -12.59
C TYR A 156 11.37 2.02 -11.76
N PHE A 157 12.64 1.77 -12.05
CA PHE A 157 13.43 0.70 -11.40
C PHE A 157 14.93 0.97 -11.50
N ASP A 158 15.76 0.24 -10.74
CA ASP A 158 17.23 0.35 -10.76
C ASP A 158 17.67 1.82 -10.63
N ILE A 159 17.08 2.54 -9.66
CA ILE A 159 17.21 3.99 -9.52
C ILE A 159 18.56 4.36 -8.95
N ASN A 160 19.24 5.33 -9.58
CA ASN A 160 20.45 5.91 -9.04
C ASN A 160 20.09 7.06 -8.08
N TYR A 161 20.01 6.76 -6.80
CA TYR A 161 19.63 7.76 -5.80
C TYR A 161 20.66 8.89 -5.64
N TYR A 162 21.95 8.64 -5.94
CA TYR A 162 23.07 9.58 -5.76
C TYR A 162 23.95 9.65 -7.02
N PRO A 163 23.49 10.31 -8.10
CA PRO A 163 24.21 10.30 -9.39
C PRO A 163 25.61 10.92 -9.37
N GLU A 164 25.93 11.76 -8.38
CA GLU A 164 27.26 12.41 -8.27
C GLU A 164 28.36 11.46 -7.75
N ARG A 165 28.02 10.25 -7.28
CA ARG A 165 28.99 9.26 -6.86
C ARG A 165 29.49 8.47 -8.07
N LYS A 166 30.70 8.75 -8.52
CA LYS A 166 31.39 7.90 -9.49
C LYS A 166 31.60 6.51 -8.85
N SER A 167 31.42 5.48 -9.65
CA SER A 167 31.60 4.05 -9.30
C SER A 167 32.97 3.69 -8.70
N SER A 168 33.94 4.62 -8.63
CA SER A 168 35.26 4.46 -8.00
C SER A 168 35.20 4.44 -6.45
N ASP A 169 34.12 4.86 -5.81
CA ASP A 169 34.03 5.01 -4.36
C ASP A 169 33.36 3.80 -3.66
N ILE A 170 32.99 2.80 -4.43
CA ILE A 170 32.46 1.53 -3.91
C ILE A 170 33.63 0.59 -3.67
N ASN A 171 34.37 0.80 -2.60
CA ASN A 171 35.21 -0.25 -2.04
C ASN A 171 34.29 -1.34 -1.49
N LEU A 172 34.15 -2.42 -2.24
CA LEU A 172 33.59 -3.68 -1.79
C LEU A 172 34.53 -4.25 -0.69
N GLN A 173 34.44 -3.72 0.51
CA GLN A 173 34.88 -4.46 1.69
C GLN A 173 33.76 -5.46 1.98
N THR A 174 33.96 -6.67 1.50
CA THR A 174 33.30 -7.88 1.97
C THR A 174 33.70 -8.11 3.42
N ASP A 175 33.11 -7.40 4.34
CA ASP A 175 33.15 -7.73 5.75
C ASP A 175 31.98 -8.63 6.08
N ASN A 176 32.28 -9.93 6.17
CA ASN A 176 31.52 -10.92 6.89
C ASN A 176 31.43 -10.49 8.38
N LYS A 177 30.60 -9.52 8.70
CA LYS A 177 30.22 -9.20 10.08
C LYS A 177 28.77 -9.64 10.31
N LYS A 178 28.67 -10.52 11.30
CA LYS A 178 27.45 -10.95 11.97
C LYS A 178 26.43 -9.82 12.03
N ILE A 179 25.21 -10.14 11.63
CA ILE A 179 24.02 -9.33 11.81
C ILE A 179 23.84 -9.16 13.33
N ASP A 180 24.40 -8.12 13.88
CA ASP A 180 24.03 -7.62 15.20
C ASP A 180 22.85 -6.68 15.02
N ASN A 181 21.70 -7.15 15.52
CA ASN A 181 20.49 -6.35 15.72
C ASN A 181 20.79 -5.18 16.67
N LYS A 182 21.18 -4.04 16.13
CA LYS A 182 21.05 -2.76 16.82
C LYS A 182 20.51 -1.73 15.84
N SER A 183 19.24 -1.44 16.08
CA SER A 183 18.52 -0.27 15.60
C SER A 183 19.31 1.02 15.78
N SER A 184 19.09 1.94 14.85
CA SER A 184 19.36 3.37 14.93
C SER A 184 20.77 3.83 14.56
N GLU A 185 20.96 3.98 13.25
CA GLU A 185 21.47 5.23 12.73
C GLU A 185 20.68 5.54 11.45
N ARG A 186 19.59 6.26 11.62
CA ARG A 186 18.81 6.90 10.56
C ARG A 186 19.64 8.04 9.97
N GLY A 187 20.58 7.71 9.11
CA GLY A 187 21.47 8.69 8.52
C GLY A 187 22.15 8.17 7.27
N ASN A 188 21.65 8.57 6.11
CA ASN A 188 22.41 8.89 4.93
C ASN A 188 22.85 7.83 3.91
N HIS A 189 22.52 6.54 3.98
CA HIS A 189 22.76 5.65 2.86
C HIS A 189 21.59 4.68 2.64
N ARG A 190 20.69 5.01 1.72
CA ARG A 190 19.73 4.02 1.22
C ARG A 190 20.46 3.12 0.23
N GLU A 191 20.45 1.83 0.53
CA GLU A 191 21.05 0.82 -0.33
C GLU A 191 20.25 0.68 -1.63
N THR A 192 20.94 0.41 -2.74
CA THR A 192 20.29 0.13 -4.02
C THR A 192 19.48 -1.17 -3.90
N LEU A 193 18.25 -1.17 -4.38
CA LEU A 193 17.42 -2.38 -4.47
C LEU A 193 18.01 -3.31 -5.56
N VAL A 194 18.78 -4.32 -5.14
CA VAL A 194 19.57 -5.17 -6.04
C VAL A 194 18.72 -5.93 -7.05
N HIS A 195 17.52 -6.36 -6.65
CA HIS A 195 16.60 -7.14 -7.49
C HIS A 195 15.61 -6.28 -8.28
N SER A 196 15.53 -4.97 -8.00
CA SER A 196 14.70 -4.00 -8.73
C SER A 196 14.97 -4.04 -10.24
N LYS A 197 16.24 -4.17 -10.65
CA LYS A 197 16.63 -4.31 -12.04
C LYS A 197 16.07 -5.58 -12.71
N GLN A 198 16.11 -6.70 -12.00
CA GLN A 198 15.57 -7.98 -12.51
C GLN A 198 14.05 -7.93 -12.58
N GLU A 199 13.40 -7.33 -11.59
CA GLU A 199 11.96 -7.10 -11.53
C GLU A 199 11.49 -6.27 -12.71
N GLY A 200 12.06 -5.07 -12.90
CA GLY A 200 11.66 -4.16 -13.97
C GLY A 200 11.87 -4.75 -15.37
N ARG A 201 12.97 -5.48 -15.59
CA ARG A 201 13.20 -6.18 -16.86
C ARG A 201 12.21 -7.29 -17.12
N PHE A 202 11.90 -8.10 -16.11
CA PHE A 202 10.88 -9.14 -16.23
C PHE A 202 9.52 -8.56 -16.60
N ILE A 203 9.08 -7.50 -15.89
CA ILE A 203 7.80 -6.82 -16.16
C ILE A 203 7.78 -6.30 -17.61
N ALA A 204 8.84 -5.63 -18.04
CA ALA A 204 8.99 -5.12 -19.40
C ALA A 204 8.84 -6.23 -20.46
N GLU A 205 9.43 -7.40 -20.22
CA GLU A 205 9.30 -8.54 -21.12
C GLU A 205 7.86 -9.06 -21.22
N GLN A 206 7.14 -9.16 -20.08
CA GLN A 206 5.74 -9.60 -20.10
C GLN A 206 4.86 -8.61 -20.87
N LEU A 207 5.03 -7.30 -20.62
CA LEU A 207 4.31 -6.24 -21.31
C LEU A 207 4.60 -6.25 -22.82
N LYS A 208 5.87 -6.41 -23.21
CA LYS A 208 6.27 -6.53 -24.62
C LYS A 208 5.63 -7.74 -25.32
N LYS A 209 5.61 -8.91 -24.64
CA LYS A 209 4.93 -10.11 -25.16
C LYS A 209 3.43 -9.86 -25.41
N ALA A 210 2.80 -9.06 -24.55
CA ALA A 210 1.41 -8.66 -24.65
C ALA A 210 1.17 -7.43 -25.57
N LYS A 211 2.22 -6.94 -26.25
CA LYS A 211 2.19 -5.81 -27.18
C LYS A 211 1.81 -4.45 -26.55
N TRP A 212 2.13 -4.28 -25.27
CA TRP A 212 2.02 -2.98 -24.61
C TRP A 212 3.12 -2.04 -25.06
N ARG A 213 2.82 -0.73 -25.13
CA ARG A 213 3.85 0.30 -25.25
C ARG A 213 4.42 0.54 -23.83
N THR A 214 5.74 0.37 -23.69
CA THR A 214 6.38 0.42 -22.38
C THR A 214 7.55 1.41 -22.39
N SER A 215 7.53 2.35 -21.45
CA SER A 215 8.65 3.24 -21.15
C SER A 215 9.41 2.70 -19.94
N LEU A 216 10.72 2.57 -20.05
CA LEU A 216 11.62 2.10 -19.00
C LEU A 216 12.43 3.28 -18.47
N LEU A 217 12.24 3.60 -17.21
CA LEU A 217 12.86 4.71 -16.50
C LEU A 217 13.77 4.14 -15.41
N PHE A 218 15.09 4.23 -15.60
CA PHE A 218 16.09 3.65 -14.72
C PHE A 218 17.32 4.55 -14.60
N GLY A 219 18.16 4.29 -13.59
CA GLY A 219 19.31 5.13 -13.27
C GLY A 219 18.87 6.57 -13.00
N ASP A 220 19.52 7.52 -13.63
CA ASP A 220 19.26 8.96 -13.50
C ASP A 220 17.97 9.41 -14.19
N ASN A 221 17.41 8.61 -15.10
CA ASN A 221 16.17 8.92 -15.79
C ASN A 221 14.92 8.62 -14.95
N ALA A 222 15.06 7.85 -13.88
CA ALA A 222 13.98 7.60 -12.93
C ALA A 222 13.91 8.76 -11.91
N ASN A 223 13.61 9.95 -12.38
CA ASN A 223 13.58 11.20 -11.63
C ASN A 223 12.15 11.80 -11.57
N GLU A 224 11.98 12.81 -10.75
CA GLU A 224 10.67 13.47 -10.56
C GLU A 224 10.11 14.08 -11.85
N LYS A 225 10.97 14.68 -12.71
CA LYS A 225 10.53 15.28 -13.99
C LYS A 225 9.84 14.28 -14.88
N ALA A 226 10.26 13.02 -14.82
CA ALA A 226 9.69 11.96 -15.64
C ALA A 226 8.22 11.69 -15.28
N ILE A 227 7.81 11.86 -14.02
CA ILE A 227 6.43 11.65 -13.56
C ILE A 227 5.66 12.98 -13.51
N LYS A 228 6.28 14.10 -13.16
CA LYS A 228 5.66 15.42 -13.10
C LYS A 228 5.15 15.92 -14.47
N LYS A 229 5.56 15.31 -15.57
CA LYS A 229 4.94 15.58 -16.89
C LYS A 229 3.43 15.32 -16.93
N TYR A 230 2.89 14.55 -15.98
CA TYR A 230 1.46 14.29 -15.82
C TYR A 230 0.77 15.26 -14.86
N GLU A 231 1.41 16.38 -14.49
CA GLU A 231 0.75 17.41 -13.68
C GLU A 231 -0.53 17.91 -14.35
N PHE A 232 -1.52 18.17 -13.52
CA PHE A 232 -2.83 18.62 -13.98
C PHE A 232 -2.70 19.88 -14.84
N GLY A 233 -3.36 19.90 -15.98
CA GLY A 233 -3.34 21.04 -16.91
C GLY A 233 -2.27 20.98 -18.00
N LEU A 234 -1.29 20.05 -17.96
CA LEU A 234 -0.30 19.89 -19.05
C LEU A 234 -0.83 19.09 -20.25
N GLY A 235 -1.99 18.45 -20.13
CA GLY A 235 -2.67 17.77 -21.24
C GLY A 235 -1.96 16.49 -21.74
N ILE A 236 -1.06 15.92 -20.94
CA ILE A 236 -0.39 14.65 -21.25
C ILE A 236 -1.15 13.52 -20.60
N THR A 237 -1.61 12.56 -21.40
CA THR A 237 -2.34 11.38 -20.91
C THR A 237 -1.43 10.45 -20.12
N SER A 238 -1.82 10.11 -18.91
CA SER A 238 -1.10 9.18 -18.05
C SER A 238 -1.15 7.73 -18.56
N PRO A 239 -0.14 6.90 -18.26
CA PRO A 239 -0.13 5.51 -18.71
C PRO A 239 -1.13 4.65 -17.95
N SER A 240 -1.57 3.55 -18.56
CA SER A 240 -2.50 2.60 -17.92
C SER A 240 -1.87 1.92 -16.70
N ILE A 241 -0.54 1.71 -16.69
CA ILE A 241 0.21 1.18 -15.54
C ILE A 241 1.39 2.09 -15.21
N LEU A 242 1.51 2.44 -13.93
CA LEU A 242 2.69 3.01 -13.30
C LEU A 242 3.27 2.00 -12.32
N HIS A 243 4.53 1.62 -12.47
CA HIS A 243 5.22 0.73 -11.55
C HIS A 243 6.46 1.41 -10.98
N PHE A 244 6.54 1.49 -9.65
CA PHE A 244 7.65 2.08 -8.92
C PHE A 244 8.34 1.01 -8.07
N SER A 245 9.53 0.58 -8.47
CA SER A 245 10.42 -0.24 -7.67
C SER A 245 11.47 0.65 -7.02
N THR A 246 11.06 1.36 -5.96
CA THR A 246 11.86 2.34 -5.23
C THR A 246 11.48 2.40 -3.76
N HIS A 247 12.36 3.02 -2.96
CA HIS A 247 12.07 3.28 -1.56
C HIS A 247 10.94 4.30 -1.38
N GLY A 248 10.00 4.00 -0.50
CA GLY A 248 9.10 4.99 0.08
C GLY A 248 9.68 5.55 1.36
N PHE A 249 9.18 6.66 1.84
CA PHE A 249 9.54 7.19 3.14
C PHE A 249 8.33 7.82 3.83
N PHE A 250 8.44 7.89 5.15
CA PHE A 250 7.56 8.67 6.01
C PHE A 250 8.41 9.42 7.04
N SER A 251 8.17 10.73 7.19
CA SER A 251 8.86 11.58 8.16
C SER A 251 7.99 11.80 9.40
N PRO A 252 8.45 11.43 10.61
CA PRO A 252 7.72 11.72 11.85
C PRO A 252 7.63 13.23 12.13
N GLN A 253 6.66 13.65 12.96
CA GLN A 253 6.31 15.05 13.26
C GLN A 253 7.44 15.99 13.76
N GLU A 254 8.57 15.48 14.22
CA GLU A 254 9.61 16.29 14.85
C GLU A 254 10.32 17.27 13.90
N ILE A 255 10.24 17.08 12.60
CA ILE A 255 10.90 17.95 11.60
C ILE A 255 10.14 19.26 11.37
N SER A 256 8.84 19.31 11.68
CA SER A 256 7.99 20.49 11.44
C SER A 256 8.16 21.63 12.46
N LYS A 257 8.79 21.39 13.60
CA LYS A 257 8.99 22.42 14.65
C LYS A 257 10.06 23.47 14.30
N SER A 258 10.93 23.20 13.34
CA SER A 258 12.03 24.12 13.00
C SER A 258 11.66 25.21 11.99
N ASN A 259 10.55 25.11 11.26
CA ASN A 259 10.23 26.02 10.15
C ASN A 259 8.98 26.88 10.33
N GLY A 260 8.42 26.99 11.55
CA GLY A 260 7.31 27.92 11.83
C GLY A 260 6.00 27.61 11.08
N LEU A 261 5.90 26.46 10.44
CA LEU A 261 4.65 25.96 9.88
C LEU A 261 3.79 25.42 11.03
N THR A 262 2.63 26.01 11.22
CA THR A 262 1.57 25.52 12.12
C THR A 262 1.38 24.04 11.91
N GLU A 263 1.08 23.30 13.00
CA GLU A 263 0.76 21.86 13.03
C GLU A 263 -0.23 21.48 11.92
N THR A 264 0.25 21.38 10.71
CA THR A 264 -0.52 20.73 9.64
C THR A 264 -0.34 19.24 9.84
N ASN A 265 -1.40 18.56 10.28
CA ASN A 265 -1.55 17.10 10.24
C ASN A 265 -1.56 16.61 8.79
N ASP A 266 -0.70 17.16 7.93
CA ASP A 266 -0.75 16.87 6.51
C ASP A 266 0.17 15.70 6.18
N HIS A 267 -0.41 14.49 6.24
CA HIS A 267 0.25 13.23 5.89
C HIS A 267 0.76 13.24 4.44
N LEU A 268 0.22 14.11 3.58
CA LEU A 268 0.63 14.25 2.19
C LEU A 268 2.01 14.88 2.05
N VAL A 269 2.40 15.75 2.99
CA VAL A 269 3.72 16.39 2.96
C VAL A 269 4.81 15.48 3.55
N ARG A 270 4.42 14.51 4.39
CA ARG A 270 5.36 13.69 5.17
C ARG A 270 5.67 12.32 4.58
N SER A 271 5.06 11.96 3.47
CA SER A 271 5.29 10.70 2.77
C SER A 271 5.62 10.95 1.30
N GLY A 272 6.37 10.04 0.70
CA GLY A 272 6.77 10.16 -0.70
C GLY A 272 7.56 8.96 -1.18
N LEU A 273 7.93 9.02 -2.46
CA LEU A 273 8.81 8.07 -3.13
C LEU A 273 10.18 8.70 -3.36
N ILE A 274 11.24 7.91 -3.24
CA ILE A 274 12.58 8.38 -3.52
C ILE A 274 12.91 8.12 -4.98
N MET A 275 13.26 9.19 -5.66
CA MET A 275 13.61 9.19 -7.07
C MET A 275 15.13 9.46 -7.24
N SER A 276 15.62 9.44 -8.47
CA SER A 276 16.99 9.84 -8.76
C SER A 276 17.22 11.32 -8.40
N ASN A 277 18.46 11.67 -8.11
CA ASN A 277 18.89 13.03 -7.73
C ASN A 277 18.65 13.41 -6.25
N LEU A 278 18.63 12.45 -5.34
CA LEU A 278 18.52 12.74 -3.92
C LEU A 278 19.73 13.58 -3.44
N THR A 279 19.48 14.81 -3.01
CA THR A 279 20.53 15.72 -2.54
C THR A 279 20.83 15.49 -1.06
N LYS A 280 22.15 15.49 -0.69
CA LYS A 280 22.66 15.10 0.64
C LYS A 280 22.14 15.92 1.83
N ASN A 281 21.58 17.09 1.61
CA ASN A 281 21.29 18.07 2.69
C ASN A 281 19.81 18.38 2.89
N GLN A 282 18.88 17.64 2.31
CA GLN A 282 17.50 18.11 2.31
C GLN A 282 16.47 17.05 2.65
N LEU A 283 16.13 17.01 3.91
CA LEU A 283 14.74 16.87 4.35
C LEU A 283 14.05 18.26 4.42
N ASN A 284 14.52 19.22 3.66
CA ASN A 284 13.84 20.50 3.49
C ASN A 284 12.87 20.36 2.32
N LEU A 285 11.63 20.09 2.65
CA LEU A 285 10.45 20.08 1.77
C LEU A 285 10.22 21.49 1.17
N ASN A 286 11.09 21.94 0.30
CA ASN A 286 10.87 23.13 -0.50
C ASN A 286 10.05 22.75 -1.73
N GLU A 287 8.82 23.18 -1.77
CA GLU A 287 7.70 22.81 -2.65
C GLU A 287 7.93 22.97 -4.16
N ASN A 288 9.12 23.31 -4.64
CA ASN A 288 9.32 23.63 -6.08
C ASN A 288 10.67 23.19 -6.65
N LYS A 289 11.33 22.18 -6.11
CA LYS A 289 12.59 21.67 -6.69
C LYS A 289 12.52 20.16 -6.83
N ASP A 290 12.99 19.67 -7.99
CA ASP A 290 13.27 18.24 -8.22
C ASP A 290 14.45 17.84 -7.30
N ASP A 291 14.16 17.49 -6.06
CA ASP A 291 15.11 17.20 -4.99
C ASP A 291 15.40 15.70 -4.80
N GLY A 292 14.79 14.86 -5.64
CA GLY A 292 14.84 13.42 -5.57
C GLY A 292 13.77 12.81 -4.68
N ILE A 293 12.78 13.61 -4.24
CA ILE A 293 11.67 13.20 -3.40
C ILE A 293 10.35 13.55 -4.08
N LEU A 294 9.66 12.56 -4.59
CA LEU A 294 8.30 12.73 -5.08
C LEU A 294 7.33 12.58 -3.89
N SER A 295 6.95 13.71 -3.29
CA SER A 295 6.05 13.75 -2.12
C SER A 295 4.63 13.33 -2.48
N ALA A 296 3.86 12.86 -1.49
CA ALA A 296 2.45 12.54 -1.70
C ALA A 296 1.64 13.79 -2.09
N LEU A 297 2.04 14.99 -1.65
CA LEU A 297 1.42 16.23 -2.09
C LEU A 297 1.61 16.44 -3.60
N GLU A 298 2.83 16.30 -4.12
CA GLU A 298 3.11 16.41 -5.56
C GLU A 298 2.39 15.34 -6.36
N ILE A 299 2.35 14.09 -5.86
CA ILE A 299 1.57 13.01 -6.47
C ILE A 299 0.09 13.39 -6.60
N SER A 300 -0.49 14.04 -5.57
CA SER A 300 -1.90 14.46 -5.58
C SER A 300 -2.23 15.53 -6.63
N GLN A 301 -1.22 16.20 -7.18
CA GLN A 301 -1.35 17.22 -8.24
C GLN A 301 -1.25 16.63 -9.66
N LEU A 302 -0.98 15.34 -9.79
CA LEU A 302 -0.92 14.67 -11.08
C LEU A 302 -2.33 14.36 -11.62
N ASP A 303 -2.48 14.29 -12.93
CA ASP A 303 -3.66 13.74 -13.60
C ASP A 303 -3.40 12.28 -14.00
N LEU A 304 -3.82 11.37 -13.14
CA LEU A 304 -3.72 9.93 -13.33
C LEU A 304 -5.09 9.29 -13.62
N SER A 305 -6.02 10.06 -14.16
CA SER A 305 -7.39 9.62 -14.46
C SER A 305 -7.47 8.44 -15.43
N GLU A 306 -6.46 8.27 -16.31
CA GLU A 306 -6.34 7.13 -17.23
C GLU A 306 -5.45 6.00 -16.67
N THR A 307 -4.89 6.16 -15.47
CA THR A 307 -4.06 5.15 -14.83
C THR A 307 -4.92 4.12 -14.11
N GLU A 308 -4.97 2.92 -14.66
CA GLU A 308 -5.72 1.79 -14.10
C GLU A 308 -5.03 1.14 -12.92
N LEU A 309 -3.69 1.19 -12.88
CA LEU A 309 -2.90 0.53 -11.85
C LEU A 309 -1.63 1.28 -11.52
N VAL A 310 -1.45 1.57 -10.24
CA VAL A 310 -0.16 1.96 -9.66
C VAL A 310 0.36 0.81 -8.81
N VAL A 311 1.64 0.46 -8.97
CA VAL A 311 2.32 -0.56 -8.16
C VAL A 311 3.51 0.07 -7.45
N LEU A 312 3.53 -0.04 -6.14
CA LEU A 312 4.58 0.43 -5.25
C LEU A 312 5.27 -0.80 -4.66
N SER A 313 6.34 -1.29 -5.30
CA SER A 313 6.96 -2.57 -4.93
C SER A 313 8.06 -2.46 -3.88
N GLY A 314 8.57 -1.27 -3.59
CA GLY A 314 9.69 -1.04 -2.67
C GLY A 314 9.36 -0.20 -1.44
N CYS A 315 8.11 -0.15 -0.96
CA CYS A 315 7.75 0.70 0.18
C CYS A 315 8.38 0.22 1.49
N GLU A 316 9.11 1.13 2.15
CA GLU A 316 9.67 0.93 3.48
C GLU A 316 8.74 1.55 4.53
N THR A 317 7.75 0.80 4.99
CA THR A 317 6.96 1.19 6.15
C THR A 317 7.04 0.05 7.16
N GLY A 318 7.45 0.34 8.40
CA GLY A 318 7.51 -0.68 9.47
C GLY A 318 6.11 -1.06 9.94
N LEU A 319 5.88 -2.35 10.15
CA LEU A 319 4.66 -2.86 10.75
C LEU A 319 4.62 -2.41 12.23
N GLY A 320 3.50 -1.86 12.68
CA GLY A 320 3.30 -1.54 14.09
C GLY A 320 3.73 -0.13 14.54
N ASP A 321 4.39 0.67 13.71
CA ASP A 321 4.60 2.08 14.02
C ASP A 321 3.40 2.91 13.53
N VAL A 322 2.58 3.36 14.48
CA VAL A 322 1.37 4.16 14.21
C VAL A 322 1.69 5.46 13.48
N ASN A 323 2.89 6.01 13.68
CA ASN A 323 3.31 7.24 13.01
C ASN A 323 3.68 6.97 11.54
N THR A 324 4.19 5.79 11.20
CA THR A 324 4.46 5.40 9.80
C THR A 324 3.19 5.01 9.05
N SER A 325 2.14 4.64 9.78
CA SER A 325 0.85 4.23 9.27
C SER A 325 0.15 5.29 8.43
N GLU A 326 0.25 6.49 8.89
CA GLU A 326 -0.32 7.65 8.22
C GLU A 326 0.40 7.92 6.89
N GLY A 327 1.69 7.58 6.78
CA GLY A 327 2.48 7.77 5.56
C GLY A 327 2.08 6.86 4.41
N LEU A 328 1.88 5.58 4.68
CA LEU A 328 1.45 4.61 3.66
C LEU A 328 0.05 4.93 3.14
N TYR A 329 -0.86 5.28 4.05
CA TYR A 329 -2.20 5.74 3.71
C TYR A 329 -2.15 7.06 2.94
N GLY A 330 -1.19 7.94 3.26
CA GLY A 330 -0.93 9.20 2.56
C GLY A 330 -0.57 8.98 1.09
N LEU A 331 0.34 8.05 0.78
CA LEU A 331 0.72 7.72 -0.60
C LEU A 331 -0.45 7.14 -1.39
N SER A 332 -1.15 6.13 -0.87
CA SER A 332 -2.32 5.57 -1.54
C SER A 332 -3.38 6.62 -1.80
N ARG A 333 -3.67 7.45 -0.80
CA ARG A 333 -4.64 8.54 -0.91
C ARG A 333 -4.22 9.56 -1.97
N ALA A 334 -2.93 9.91 -2.04
CA ALA A 334 -2.42 10.82 -3.03
C ALA A 334 -2.64 10.30 -4.46
N PHE A 335 -2.30 9.03 -4.72
CA PHE A 335 -2.56 8.41 -6.01
C PHE A 335 -4.07 8.30 -6.33
N LYS A 336 -4.91 8.07 -5.32
CA LYS A 336 -6.38 8.09 -5.48
C LYS A 336 -6.90 9.48 -5.80
N ILE A 337 -6.40 10.54 -5.14
CA ILE A 337 -6.73 11.94 -5.44
C ILE A 337 -6.31 12.29 -6.87
N ALA A 338 -5.12 11.84 -7.31
CA ALA A 338 -4.66 12.01 -8.69
C ALA A 338 -5.52 11.27 -9.73
N GLY A 339 -6.42 10.36 -9.31
CA GLY A 339 -7.36 9.66 -10.19
C GLY A 339 -7.03 8.18 -10.47
N ALA A 340 -5.91 7.65 -9.96
CA ALA A 340 -5.54 6.26 -10.18
C ALA A 340 -6.61 5.27 -9.68
N ALA A 341 -6.89 4.24 -10.49
CA ALA A 341 -7.99 3.32 -10.23
C ALA A 341 -7.66 2.28 -9.15
N ASN A 342 -6.49 1.66 -9.22
CA ASN A 342 -6.05 0.60 -8.33
C ASN A 342 -4.63 0.89 -7.86
N ILE A 343 -4.33 0.63 -6.58
CA ILE A 343 -3.00 0.83 -6.02
C ILE A 343 -2.58 -0.45 -5.31
N VAL A 344 -1.52 -1.09 -5.79
CA VAL A 344 -0.84 -2.20 -5.11
C VAL A 344 0.32 -1.63 -4.32
N GLN A 345 0.37 -1.94 -3.03
CA GLN A 345 1.43 -1.47 -2.13
C GLN A 345 1.74 -2.50 -1.06
N SER A 346 2.93 -2.40 -0.45
CA SER A 346 3.30 -3.21 0.71
C SER A 346 3.02 -2.48 2.02
N LEU A 347 2.60 -3.22 3.05
CA LEU A 347 2.33 -2.72 4.41
C LEU A 347 3.59 -2.65 5.27
N TRP A 348 4.65 -3.35 4.90
CA TRP A 348 5.94 -3.39 5.58
C TRP A 348 7.05 -3.71 4.58
N GLN A 349 8.29 -3.54 5.02
CA GLN A 349 9.45 -3.85 4.21
C GLN A 349 9.57 -5.37 4.01
N ILE A 350 9.36 -5.81 2.78
CA ILE A 350 9.59 -7.19 2.36
C ILE A 350 10.98 -7.25 1.70
N PRO A 351 11.78 -8.29 1.97
CA PRO A 351 13.06 -8.42 1.30
C PRO A 351 12.95 -8.40 -0.22
N ASP A 352 13.86 -7.69 -0.86
CA ASP A 352 13.86 -7.35 -2.27
C ASP A 352 13.70 -8.58 -3.20
N TYR A 353 14.35 -9.71 -2.87
CA TYR A 353 14.20 -10.95 -3.63
C TYR A 353 12.76 -11.50 -3.61
N GLN A 354 12.12 -11.55 -2.45
CA GLN A 354 10.75 -12.07 -2.32
C GLN A 354 9.73 -11.12 -2.93
N THR A 355 9.97 -9.82 -2.86
CA THR A 355 9.19 -8.81 -3.58
C THR A 355 9.24 -9.06 -5.09
N MET A 356 10.43 -9.22 -5.66
CA MET A 356 10.59 -9.55 -7.08
C MET A 356 9.84 -10.85 -7.46
N GLU A 357 9.94 -11.91 -6.65
CA GLU A 357 9.24 -13.18 -6.92
C GLU A 357 7.71 -13.00 -6.91
N LEU A 358 7.17 -12.26 -5.94
CA LEU A 358 5.74 -11.96 -5.89
C LEU A 358 5.31 -11.13 -7.09
N MET A 359 6.08 -10.10 -7.47
CA MET A 359 5.78 -9.26 -8.64
C MET A 359 5.86 -10.04 -9.95
N LYS A 360 6.77 -10.99 -10.10
CA LYS A 360 6.78 -11.90 -11.27
C LYS A 360 5.49 -12.70 -11.39
N HIS A 361 5.00 -13.28 -10.30
CA HIS A 361 3.72 -13.98 -10.28
C HIS A 361 2.55 -13.03 -10.56
N PHE A 362 2.57 -11.84 -9.96
CA PHE A 362 1.53 -10.82 -10.14
C PHE A 362 1.41 -10.40 -11.60
N TYR A 363 2.51 -9.96 -12.23
CA TYR A 363 2.49 -9.50 -13.62
C TYR A 363 2.24 -10.63 -14.63
N THR A 364 2.66 -11.85 -14.35
CA THR A 364 2.26 -13.00 -15.16
C THR A 364 0.75 -13.20 -15.14
N ASN A 365 0.13 -13.13 -13.96
CA ASN A 365 -1.31 -13.25 -13.81
C ASN A 365 -2.06 -12.08 -14.47
N LEU A 366 -1.58 -10.87 -14.25
CA LEU A 366 -2.20 -9.64 -14.77
C LEU A 366 -2.14 -9.57 -16.29
N ILE A 367 -0.95 -9.74 -16.86
CA ILE A 367 -0.69 -9.42 -18.27
C ILE A 367 -0.90 -10.64 -19.18
N ILE A 368 -0.34 -11.81 -18.79
CA ILE A 368 -0.40 -13.00 -19.63
C ILE A 368 -1.74 -13.71 -19.45
N ASN A 369 -2.17 -13.91 -18.20
CA ASN A 369 -3.43 -14.57 -17.88
C ASN A 369 -4.63 -13.60 -17.94
N LYS A 370 -4.40 -12.29 -18.13
CA LYS A 370 -5.41 -11.23 -18.27
C LYS A 370 -6.41 -11.19 -17.10
N LEU A 371 -5.92 -11.42 -15.89
CA LEU A 371 -6.73 -11.38 -14.69
C LEU A 371 -6.88 -9.93 -14.20
N LYS A 372 -7.97 -9.64 -13.50
CA LYS A 372 -8.12 -8.36 -12.80
C LYS A 372 -7.02 -8.18 -11.75
N PRO A 373 -6.59 -6.95 -11.44
CA PRO A 373 -5.47 -6.69 -10.52
C PRO A 373 -5.62 -7.39 -9.16
N ASN A 374 -6.80 -7.35 -8.53
CA ASN A 374 -7.07 -8.00 -7.25
C ASN A 374 -6.94 -9.54 -7.34
N VAL A 375 -7.44 -10.14 -8.41
CA VAL A 375 -7.33 -11.59 -8.65
C VAL A 375 -5.88 -11.97 -8.94
N ALA A 376 -5.17 -11.14 -9.72
CA ALA A 376 -3.77 -11.36 -10.05
C ALA A 376 -2.89 -11.33 -8.79
N LEU A 377 -3.11 -10.36 -7.88
CA LEU A 377 -2.39 -10.26 -6.62
C LEU A 377 -2.70 -11.45 -5.69
N LYS A 378 -3.97 -11.80 -5.52
CA LYS A 378 -4.39 -12.97 -4.74
C LYS A 378 -3.71 -14.26 -5.25
N ASN A 379 -3.67 -14.48 -6.58
CA ASN A 379 -3.03 -15.65 -7.15
C ASN A 379 -1.50 -15.63 -6.96
N ALA A 380 -0.87 -14.45 -7.02
CA ALA A 380 0.55 -14.31 -6.71
C ALA A 380 0.85 -14.68 -5.25
N GLN A 381 0.05 -14.17 -4.30
CA GLN A 381 0.15 -14.52 -2.88
C GLN A 381 -0.08 -16.02 -2.64
N ASN A 382 -1.06 -16.62 -3.30
CA ASN A 382 -1.31 -18.06 -3.21
C ASN A 382 -0.14 -18.88 -3.77
N SER A 383 0.54 -18.40 -4.82
CA SER A 383 1.76 -19.04 -5.34
C SER A 383 2.90 -19.02 -4.31
N MET A 384 3.06 -17.92 -3.56
CA MET A 384 4.03 -17.85 -2.47
C MET A 384 3.64 -18.78 -1.30
N ARG A 385 2.35 -18.78 -0.89
CA ARG A 385 1.82 -19.67 0.15
C ARG A 385 2.04 -21.15 -0.20
N SER A 386 1.79 -21.57 -1.45
CA SER A 386 1.99 -22.94 -1.91
C SER A 386 3.46 -23.39 -1.85
N LYS A 387 4.39 -22.45 -1.99
CA LYS A 387 5.83 -22.65 -1.80
C LYS A 387 6.25 -22.61 -0.32
N LYS A 388 5.29 -22.50 0.62
CA LYS A 388 5.49 -22.41 2.07
C LYS A 388 6.32 -21.21 2.53
N TYR A 389 6.23 -20.11 1.81
CA TYR A 389 6.74 -18.84 2.33
C TYR A 389 5.92 -18.41 3.54
N GLU A 390 6.61 -17.87 4.57
CA GLU A 390 5.98 -17.28 5.74
C GLU A 390 5.10 -16.08 5.37
N PRO A 391 4.04 -15.77 6.16
CA PRO A 391 3.15 -14.65 5.91
C PRO A 391 3.85 -13.31 5.68
N TYR A 392 4.99 -13.09 6.33
CA TYR A 392 5.84 -11.92 6.16
C TYR A 392 6.15 -11.60 4.69
N PHE A 393 6.35 -12.62 3.86
CA PHE A 393 6.77 -12.46 2.46
C PHE A 393 5.63 -12.24 1.47
N TRP A 394 4.39 -12.60 1.81
CA TRP A 394 3.27 -12.52 0.87
C TRP A 394 2.09 -11.70 1.40
N ALA A 395 1.83 -11.69 2.72
CA ALA A 395 0.70 -10.97 3.28
C ALA A 395 0.92 -9.44 3.31
N GLY A 396 2.16 -8.97 3.13
CA GLY A 396 2.48 -7.56 3.13
C GLY A 396 1.87 -6.77 1.98
N PHE A 397 1.65 -7.38 0.83
CA PHE A 397 1.03 -6.67 -0.29
C PHE A 397 -0.49 -6.67 -0.21
N LEU A 398 -1.08 -5.51 -0.44
CA LEU A 398 -2.52 -5.34 -0.61
C LEU A 398 -2.82 -4.48 -1.85
N ILE A 399 -4.08 -4.51 -2.28
CA ILE A 399 -4.59 -3.64 -3.32
C ILE A 399 -5.74 -2.80 -2.79
N VAL A 400 -5.71 -1.50 -3.05
CA VAL A 400 -6.77 -0.53 -2.78
C VAL A 400 -7.40 -0.15 -4.12
N GLU A 401 -8.73 -0.38 -4.25
CA GLU A 401 -9.51 -0.10 -5.47
C GLU A 401 -10.25 1.24 -5.39
#